data_271dc93fb6a893376bd6e7592c3ddc87
#
_entry.id   271dc93fb6a893376bd6e7592c3ddc87
#
_cell.length_a   1.000
_cell.length_b   1.000
_cell.length_c   1.000
_cell.angle_alpha   90.00
_cell.angle_beta   90.00
_cell.angle_gamma   90.00
#
_symmetry.space_group_name_H-M   'P 1'
#
loop_
_entity.id
_entity.type
_entity.pdbx_description
1 polymer ?
#
loop_
_entity_poly.entity_id
_entity_poly.type
_entity_poly.pdbx_seq_one_letter_code
_entity_poly.pdbx_strand_id
1 'polypeptide(L)'
;SCNAYRIGITGPPGAGKSSITNQLIKHYRKKNKRVGVLLVDPTSPFTHGAILGDRIRMNEYHSDDNVFIRSLATRGSKGGLSKNINYISNILEYAGFDIIIFETVGVGQVELDVVESVDSVVVTLVPESGDDIQIMKAGLIEIADIYVINKYDRKDSDKMYLFLKNMLSMIDKNKWMPPIV
;
A
#
# COMPACT_ATOMS: atom_id res chain seq x y z
N SER A 1 -13.77 -12.80 18.23
CA SER A 1 -13.74 -11.94 17.04
C SER A 1 -12.33 -11.94 16.51
N CYS A 2 -12.12 -12.55 15.35
CA CYS A 2 -10.83 -12.42 14.64
C CYS A 2 -10.93 -11.11 13.86
N ASN A 3 -10.20 -10.08 14.26
CA ASN A 3 -10.05 -8.89 13.44
C ASN A 3 -8.89 -9.13 12.47
N ALA A 4 -9.15 -9.08 11.18
CA ALA A 4 -8.09 -9.11 10.18
C ALA A 4 -7.21 -7.87 10.32
N TYR A 5 -5.88 -8.03 10.26
CA TYR A 5 -4.97 -6.89 10.26
C TYR A 5 -4.87 -6.27 8.87
N ARG A 6 -5.10 -4.97 8.77
CA ARG A 6 -5.20 -4.21 7.51
C ARG A 6 -3.94 -3.39 7.27
N ILE A 7 -3.30 -3.59 6.12
CA ILE A 7 -2.05 -2.92 5.74
C ILE A 7 -2.29 -2.12 4.46
N GLY A 8 -2.06 -0.82 4.51
CA GLY A 8 -2.04 0.05 3.33
C GLY A 8 -0.63 0.19 2.77
N ILE A 9 -0.44 -0.05 1.48
CA ILE A 9 0.83 0.15 0.79
C ILE A 9 0.63 1.24 -0.26
N THR A 10 1.30 2.36 -0.08
CA THR A 10 1.25 3.52 -0.96
C THR A 10 2.63 3.99 -1.37
N GLY A 11 2.70 4.92 -2.29
CA GLY A 11 3.94 5.49 -2.83
C GLY A 11 3.87 5.67 -4.34
N PRO A 12 4.87 6.34 -4.95
CA PRO A 12 4.86 6.70 -6.36
C PRO A 12 4.80 5.49 -7.30
N PRO A 13 4.37 5.70 -8.55
CA PRO A 13 4.45 4.69 -9.59
C PRO A 13 5.90 4.20 -9.74
N GLY A 14 6.10 2.90 -9.94
CA GLY A 14 7.43 2.33 -10.08
C GLY A 14 8.24 2.17 -8.79
N ALA A 15 7.72 2.58 -7.63
CA ALA A 15 8.39 2.41 -6.33
C ALA A 15 8.54 0.93 -5.91
N GLY A 16 7.84 0.00 -6.57
CA GLY A 16 7.92 -1.41 -6.27
C GLY A 16 6.94 -1.90 -5.21
N LYS A 17 5.85 -1.16 -4.99
CA LYS A 17 4.75 -1.56 -4.08
C LYS A 17 4.33 -3.00 -4.28
N SER A 18 4.15 -3.38 -5.53
CA SER A 18 3.74 -4.73 -5.93
C SER A 18 4.73 -5.82 -5.55
N SER A 19 6.03 -5.50 -5.61
CA SER A 19 7.07 -6.43 -5.16
C SER A 19 7.01 -6.62 -3.64
N ILE A 20 6.77 -5.55 -2.90
CA ILE A 20 6.60 -5.59 -1.45
C ILE A 20 5.33 -6.38 -1.10
N THR A 21 4.21 -6.11 -1.77
CA THR A 21 2.96 -6.87 -1.61
C THR A 21 3.21 -8.37 -1.81
N ASN A 22 3.91 -8.78 -2.88
CA ASN A 22 4.22 -10.19 -3.12
C ASN A 22 5.08 -10.80 -2.02
N GLN A 23 6.08 -10.07 -1.50
CA GLN A 23 6.90 -10.57 -0.39
C GLN A 23 6.07 -10.73 0.90
N LEU A 24 5.16 -9.80 1.17
CA LEU A 24 4.24 -9.91 2.32
C LEU A 24 3.30 -11.10 2.17
N ILE A 25 2.72 -11.34 0.98
CA ILE A 25 1.91 -12.54 0.74
C ILE A 25 2.74 -13.80 1.05
N LYS A 26 3.93 -13.93 0.47
CA LYS A 26 4.82 -15.08 0.70
C LYS A 26 5.16 -15.27 2.18
N HIS A 27 5.43 -14.15 2.88
CA HIS A 27 5.75 -14.18 4.30
C HIS A 27 4.59 -14.67 5.16
N TYR A 28 3.40 -14.13 4.95
CA TYR A 28 2.22 -14.51 5.72
C TYR A 28 1.72 -15.91 5.36
N ARG A 29 1.82 -16.32 4.08
CA ARG A 29 1.49 -17.69 3.67
C ARG A 29 2.41 -18.74 4.30
N LYS A 30 3.72 -18.44 4.46
CA LYS A 30 4.65 -19.30 5.24
C LYS A 30 4.23 -19.46 6.70
N LYS A 31 3.48 -18.52 7.25
CA LYS A 31 2.90 -18.55 8.61
C LYS A 31 1.48 -19.14 8.64
N ASN A 32 1.04 -19.77 7.56
CA ASN A 32 -0.31 -20.33 7.39
C ASN A 32 -1.44 -19.30 7.54
N LYS A 33 -1.18 -18.02 7.26
CA LYS A 33 -2.16 -16.94 7.30
C LYS A 33 -2.88 -16.80 5.96
N ARG A 34 -4.18 -16.54 5.98
CA ARG A 34 -4.97 -16.22 4.80
C ARG A 34 -4.82 -14.74 4.48
N VAL A 35 -4.51 -14.43 3.21
CA VAL A 35 -4.17 -13.05 2.78
C VAL A 35 -5.12 -12.57 1.69
N GLY A 36 -5.84 -11.47 1.96
CA GLY A 36 -6.60 -10.73 0.96
C GLY A 36 -5.77 -9.56 0.43
N VAL A 37 -5.78 -9.33 -0.88
CA VAL A 37 -5.14 -8.16 -1.51
C VAL A 37 -6.16 -7.40 -2.32
N LEU A 38 -6.30 -6.12 -2.04
CA LEU A 38 -7.18 -5.20 -2.73
C LEU A 38 -6.34 -4.14 -3.44
N LEU A 39 -6.35 -4.18 -4.77
CA LEU A 39 -5.62 -3.24 -5.62
C LEU A 39 -6.54 -2.07 -5.92
N VAL A 40 -6.23 -0.89 -5.36
CA VAL A 40 -7.08 0.29 -5.43
C VAL A 40 -6.59 1.22 -6.53
N ASP A 41 -7.33 1.28 -7.64
CA ASP A 41 -6.99 2.06 -8.82
C ASP A 41 -7.93 3.28 -8.96
N PRO A 42 -7.40 4.52 -8.99
CA PRO A 42 -8.20 5.73 -9.20
C PRO A 42 -8.72 5.86 -10.64
N THR A 43 -8.22 5.06 -11.58
CA THR A 43 -8.56 5.19 -12.99
C THR A 43 -9.93 4.62 -13.33
N SER A 44 -10.50 5.13 -14.45
CA SER A 44 -11.75 4.67 -15.00
C SER A 44 -11.68 3.19 -15.42
N PRO A 45 -12.78 2.43 -15.31
CA PRO A 45 -12.86 1.03 -15.74
C PRO A 45 -12.54 0.81 -17.24
N PHE A 46 -12.33 1.88 -18.00
CA PHE A 46 -12.02 1.84 -19.44
C PHE A 46 -10.51 1.86 -19.76
N THR A 47 -9.62 2.07 -18.81
CA THR A 47 -8.17 2.02 -19.04
C THR A 47 -7.65 0.60 -18.78
N HIS A 48 -7.50 -0.17 -19.84
CA HIS A 48 -7.08 -1.58 -19.81
C HIS A 48 -5.64 -1.81 -19.28
N GLY A 49 -4.85 -0.77 -19.01
CA GLY A 49 -3.44 -0.89 -18.63
C GLY A 49 -3.20 -1.43 -17.21
N ALA A 50 -3.99 -0.99 -16.23
CA ALA A 50 -3.87 -1.44 -14.84
C ALA A 50 -4.23 -2.94 -14.68
N ILE A 51 -5.19 -3.41 -15.45
CA ILE A 51 -5.70 -4.79 -15.43
C ILE A 51 -4.62 -5.82 -15.83
N LEU A 52 -3.63 -5.45 -16.64
CA LEU A 52 -2.64 -6.41 -17.14
C LEU A 52 -1.62 -6.83 -16.07
N GLY A 53 -1.10 -5.88 -15.31
CA GLY A 53 -0.19 -6.16 -14.18
C GLY A 53 -0.86 -6.96 -13.07
N ASP A 54 -2.13 -6.68 -12.82
CA ASP A 54 -2.96 -7.38 -11.85
C ASP A 54 -3.24 -8.82 -12.26
N ARG A 55 -3.49 -9.08 -13.54
CA ARG A 55 -3.70 -10.44 -14.08
C ARG A 55 -2.46 -11.33 -13.94
N ILE A 56 -1.26 -10.78 -14.11
CA ILE A 56 -0.02 -11.55 -13.96
C ILE A 56 0.14 -11.99 -12.50
N ARG A 57 -0.17 -11.12 -11.53
CA ARG A 57 -0.14 -11.47 -10.10
C ARG A 57 -1.25 -12.44 -9.72
N MET A 58 -2.45 -12.24 -10.24
CA MET A 58 -3.57 -13.18 -10.03
C MET A 58 -3.19 -14.59 -10.49
N ASN A 59 -2.44 -14.73 -11.58
CA ASN A 59 -1.98 -16.01 -12.08
C ASN A 59 -0.98 -16.70 -11.13
N GLU A 60 -0.09 -15.96 -10.44
CA GLU A 60 0.88 -16.53 -9.50
C GLU A 60 0.20 -17.20 -8.30
N TYR A 61 -0.95 -16.71 -7.87
CA TYR A 61 -1.67 -17.20 -6.69
C TYR A 61 -3.00 -17.90 -7.01
N HIS A 62 -3.28 -18.14 -8.30
CA HIS A 62 -4.56 -18.72 -8.75
C HIS A 62 -4.88 -20.09 -8.12
N SER A 63 -3.87 -20.84 -7.72
CA SER A 63 -4.00 -22.17 -7.10
C SER A 63 -3.96 -22.16 -5.57
N ASP A 64 -3.82 -20.99 -4.92
CA ASP A 64 -3.81 -20.91 -3.46
C ASP A 64 -5.14 -20.34 -2.94
N ASP A 65 -6.06 -21.20 -2.50
CA ASP A 65 -7.37 -20.81 -1.94
C ASP A 65 -7.28 -19.90 -0.71
N ASN A 66 -6.08 -19.73 -0.14
CA ASN A 66 -5.83 -18.86 1.00
C ASN A 66 -5.30 -17.47 0.59
N VAL A 67 -5.21 -17.20 -0.72
CA VAL A 67 -4.89 -15.88 -1.26
C VAL A 67 -6.03 -15.38 -2.11
N PHE A 68 -6.55 -14.21 -1.79
CA PHE A 68 -7.58 -13.52 -2.56
C PHE A 68 -7.02 -12.22 -3.11
N ILE A 69 -7.09 -11.99 -4.42
CA ILE A 69 -6.62 -10.74 -5.04
C ILE A 69 -7.74 -10.16 -5.90
N ARG A 70 -8.04 -8.88 -5.71
CA ARG A 70 -9.06 -8.18 -6.49
C ARG A 70 -8.71 -6.71 -6.71
N SER A 71 -8.92 -6.21 -7.93
CA SER A 71 -8.84 -4.78 -8.25
C SER A 71 -10.16 -4.09 -7.96
N LEU A 72 -10.07 -2.91 -7.36
CA LEU A 72 -11.18 -2.01 -7.04
C LEU A 72 -11.01 -0.71 -7.83
N ALA A 73 -11.97 -0.40 -8.69
CA ALA A 73 -12.05 0.88 -9.37
C ALA A 73 -12.81 1.90 -8.51
N THR A 74 -12.27 3.10 -8.35
CA THR A 74 -12.82 4.11 -7.44
C THR A 74 -13.96 4.94 -8.02
N ARG A 75 -14.24 4.85 -9.30
CA ARG A 75 -15.32 5.55 -10.04
C ARG A 75 -15.55 7.03 -9.68
N GLY A 76 -14.51 7.75 -9.23
CA GLY A 76 -14.56 9.21 -9.03
C GLY A 76 -15.49 9.72 -7.91
N SER A 77 -16.09 8.87 -7.10
CA SER A 77 -16.98 9.29 -6.01
C SER A 77 -16.19 9.65 -4.75
N LYS A 78 -16.13 10.94 -4.42
CA LYS A 78 -15.60 11.42 -3.13
C LYS A 78 -16.34 10.72 -1.98
N GLY A 79 -15.59 10.04 -1.10
CA GLY A 79 -16.12 9.35 0.09
C GLY A 79 -16.82 7.99 -0.17
N GLY A 80 -17.03 7.58 -1.42
CA GLY A 80 -17.59 6.27 -1.74
C GLY A 80 -16.57 5.13 -1.66
N LEU A 81 -15.29 5.46 -1.80
CA LEU A 81 -14.22 4.47 -1.79
C LEU A 81 -13.99 3.89 -0.38
N SER A 82 -13.86 4.74 0.63
CA SER A 82 -13.64 4.29 2.02
C SER A 82 -14.76 3.38 2.52
N LYS A 83 -16.02 3.68 2.16
CA LYS A 83 -17.15 2.80 2.49
C LYS A 83 -17.04 1.43 1.81
N ASN A 84 -16.70 1.40 0.52
CA ASN A 84 -16.55 0.15 -0.24
C ASN A 84 -15.34 -0.67 0.26
N ILE A 85 -14.23 -0.01 0.60
CA ILE A 85 -13.04 -0.64 1.18
C ILE A 85 -13.42 -1.32 2.50
N ASN A 86 -14.07 -0.61 3.41
CA ASN A 86 -14.49 -1.15 4.70
C ASN A 86 -15.48 -2.31 4.53
N TYR A 87 -16.44 -2.18 3.61
CA TYR A 87 -17.40 -3.24 3.35
C TYR A 87 -16.74 -4.53 2.85
N ILE A 88 -15.83 -4.42 1.86
CA ILE A 88 -15.11 -5.57 1.32
C ILE A 88 -14.17 -6.17 2.37
N SER A 89 -13.50 -5.33 3.17
CA SER A 89 -12.65 -5.79 4.27
C SER A 89 -13.43 -6.61 5.29
N ASN A 90 -14.62 -6.16 5.67
CA ASN A 90 -15.48 -6.88 6.61
C ASN A 90 -15.93 -8.23 6.03
N ILE A 91 -16.19 -8.30 4.72
CA ILE A 91 -16.52 -9.57 4.06
C ILE A 91 -15.33 -10.54 4.11
N LEU A 92 -14.11 -10.05 3.79
CA LEU A 92 -12.91 -10.87 3.83
C LEU A 92 -12.60 -11.35 5.26
N GLU A 93 -12.76 -10.47 6.24
CA GLU A 93 -12.60 -10.81 7.66
C GLU A 93 -13.60 -11.89 8.09
N TYR A 94 -14.87 -11.71 7.73
CA TYR A 94 -15.91 -12.73 8.00
C TYR A 94 -15.62 -14.05 7.29
N ALA A 95 -15.02 -14.01 6.09
CA ALA A 95 -14.56 -15.18 5.36
C ALA A 95 -13.29 -15.83 5.95
N GLY A 96 -12.74 -15.29 7.03
CA GLY A 96 -11.61 -15.84 7.78
C GLY A 96 -10.24 -15.45 7.21
N PHE A 97 -10.12 -14.34 6.51
CA PHE A 97 -8.82 -13.78 6.14
C PHE A 97 -8.17 -13.11 7.36
N ASP A 98 -6.88 -13.39 7.57
CA ASP A 98 -6.11 -12.88 8.71
C ASP A 98 -5.47 -11.52 8.41
N ILE A 99 -5.04 -11.32 7.16
CA ILE A 99 -4.33 -10.13 6.68
C ILE A 99 -5.04 -9.60 5.44
N ILE A 100 -5.27 -8.29 5.39
CA ILE A 100 -5.83 -7.60 4.22
C ILE A 100 -4.86 -6.50 3.81
N ILE A 101 -4.31 -6.60 2.60
CA ILE A 101 -3.38 -5.63 2.04
C ILE A 101 -4.11 -4.76 1.02
N PHE A 102 -4.03 -3.44 1.20
CA PHE A 102 -4.49 -2.45 0.24
C PHE A 102 -3.29 -1.87 -0.48
N GLU A 103 -3.16 -2.14 -1.77
CA GLU A 103 -2.13 -1.55 -2.61
C GLU A 103 -2.75 -0.45 -3.47
N THR A 104 -2.28 0.80 -3.33
CA THR A 104 -2.74 1.89 -4.19
C THR A 104 -1.98 1.93 -5.51
N VAL A 105 -2.68 2.30 -6.59
CA VAL A 105 -2.10 2.51 -7.91
C VAL A 105 -2.07 4.02 -8.18
N GLY A 106 -0.87 4.61 -8.10
CA GLY A 106 -0.70 6.06 -8.32
C GLY A 106 -0.55 6.85 -7.03
N VAL A 107 -0.74 8.15 -7.14
CA VAL A 107 -0.66 9.14 -6.06
C VAL A 107 -1.86 10.07 -6.12
N GLY A 108 -2.46 10.42 -4.99
CA GLY A 108 -3.58 11.38 -4.91
C GLY A 108 -4.54 11.13 -3.75
N GLN A 109 -5.79 11.58 -3.90
CA GLN A 109 -6.83 11.53 -2.87
C GLN A 109 -7.18 10.09 -2.43
N VAL A 110 -6.97 9.11 -3.30
CA VAL A 110 -7.26 7.69 -3.05
C VAL A 110 -6.41 7.12 -1.91
N GLU A 111 -5.17 7.59 -1.78
CA GLU A 111 -4.29 7.17 -0.71
C GLU A 111 -4.83 7.57 0.66
N LEU A 112 -5.39 8.76 0.79
CA LEU A 112 -5.98 9.25 2.05
C LEU A 112 -7.20 8.39 2.45
N ASP A 113 -8.06 8.05 1.49
CA ASP A 113 -9.23 7.19 1.75
C ASP A 113 -8.81 5.77 2.21
N VAL A 114 -7.69 5.25 1.68
CA VAL A 114 -7.13 3.96 2.12
C VAL A 114 -6.57 4.05 3.52
N VAL A 115 -5.82 5.12 3.84
CA VAL A 115 -5.19 5.33 5.15
C VAL A 115 -6.20 5.29 6.29
N GLU A 116 -7.36 5.91 6.11
CA GLU A 116 -8.44 5.90 7.11
C GLU A 116 -9.05 4.51 7.37
N SER A 117 -8.75 3.53 6.51
CA SER A 117 -9.37 2.20 6.53
C SER A 117 -8.40 1.08 6.93
N VAL A 118 -7.16 1.40 7.29
CA VAL A 118 -6.11 0.43 7.60
C VAL A 118 -5.52 0.63 8.99
N ASP A 119 -4.90 -0.44 9.52
CA ASP A 119 -4.25 -0.44 10.85
C ASP A 119 -2.80 0.04 10.76
N SER A 120 -2.15 -0.12 9.59
CA SER A 120 -0.79 0.38 9.35
C SER A 120 -0.61 0.82 7.90
N VAL A 121 0.11 1.92 7.73
CA VAL A 121 0.44 2.52 6.44
C VAL A 121 1.93 2.37 6.14
N VAL A 122 2.24 1.70 5.03
CA VAL A 122 3.59 1.56 4.49
C VAL A 122 3.74 2.49 3.29
N VAL A 123 4.63 3.47 3.41
CA VAL A 123 4.99 4.36 2.30
C VAL A 123 6.26 3.85 1.64
N THR A 124 6.15 3.45 0.38
CA THR A 124 7.26 2.92 -0.42
C THR A 124 7.84 4.01 -1.30
N LEU A 125 9.15 4.21 -1.23
CA LEU A 125 9.89 5.22 -1.99
C LEU A 125 11.04 4.56 -2.75
N VAL A 126 11.57 5.27 -3.75
CA VAL A 126 12.78 4.90 -4.50
C VAL A 126 13.71 6.11 -4.62
N PRO A 127 15.03 5.91 -4.70
CA PRO A 127 16.01 7.00 -4.71
C PRO A 127 15.84 8.02 -5.84
N GLU A 128 15.31 7.57 -7.00
CA GLU A 128 15.11 8.43 -8.17
C GLU A 128 13.87 9.32 -8.08
N SER A 129 13.07 9.17 -7.03
CA SER A 129 11.84 9.93 -6.83
C SER A 129 12.07 11.39 -6.44
N GLY A 130 12.96 12.11 -7.15
CA GLY A 130 13.26 13.51 -6.86
C GLY A 130 12.04 14.44 -6.95
N ASP A 131 11.14 14.19 -7.90
CA ASP A 131 9.86 14.91 -8.03
C ASP A 131 8.81 14.40 -7.03
N ASP A 132 8.96 13.16 -6.53
CA ASP A 132 8.07 12.54 -5.55
C ASP A 132 8.23 13.14 -4.15
N ILE A 133 9.33 13.87 -3.88
CA ILE A 133 9.48 14.72 -2.69
C ILE A 133 8.36 15.77 -2.63
N GLN A 134 7.83 16.22 -3.75
CA GLN A 134 6.66 17.10 -3.79
C GLN A 134 5.37 16.39 -3.36
N ILE A 135 5.26 15.10 -3.67
CA ILE A 135 4.14 14.25 -3.25
C ILE A 135 4.22 13.99 -1.74
N MET A 136 5.42 13.84 -1.20
CA MET A 136 5.64 13.77 0.25
C MET A 136 5.21 15.05 0.96
N LYS A 137 5.33 16.23 0.32
CA LYS A 137 4.78 17.50 0.84
C LYS A 137 3.25 17.50 0.91
N ALA A 138 2.56 16.62 0.19
CA ALA A 138 1.10 16.54 0.13
C ALA A 138 0.44 15.76 1.30
N GLY A 139 1.11 15.61 2.44
CA GLY A 139 0.55 15.00 3.64
C GLY A 139 0.88 13.52 3.84
N LEU A 140 1.50 12.84 2.87
CA LEU A 140 1.90 11.43 3.01
C LEU A 140 2.94 11.22 4.13
N ILE A 141 3.70 12.26 4.48
CA ILE A 141 4.73 12.16 5.55
C ILE A 141 4.08 12.00 6.92
N GLU A 142 2.91 12.57 7.12
CA GLU A 142 2.24 12.56 8.43
C GLU A 142 1.43 11.28 8.68
N ILE A 143 1.18 10.48 7.63
CA ILE A 143 0.28 9.32 7.70
C ILE A 143 1.00 7.98 7.70
N ALA A 144 2.33 7.95 7.43
CA ALA A 144 3.09 6.71 7.38
C ALA A 144 3.37 6.16 8.78
N ASP A 145 3.13 4.88 8.96
CA ASP A 145 3.63 4.11 10.11
C ASP A 145 5.00 3.52 9.85
N ILE A 146 5.35 3.27 8.58
CA ILE A 146 6.63 2.70 8.14
C ILE A 146 7.01 3.32 6.79
N TYR A 147 8.28 3.70 6.62
CA TYR A 147 8.88 4.04 5.33
C TYR A 147 9.73 2.90 4.81
N VAL A 148 9.57 2.56 3.54
CA VAL A 148 10.43 1.59 2.84
C VAL A 148 11.14 2.30 1.70
N ILE A 149 12.48 2.35 1.76
CA ILE A 149 13.31 2.79 0.63
C ILE A 149 13.64 1.56 -0.20
N ASN A 150 12.83 1.31 -1.21
CA ASN A 150 13.04 0.18 -2.10
C ASN A 150 14.14 0.46 -3.13
N LYS A 151 14.75 -0.58 -3.69
CA LYS A 151 15.87 -0.48 -4.64
C LYS A 151 17.06 0.27 -4.02
N TYR A 152 17.38 -0.05 -2.78
CA TYR A 152 18.45 0.62 -2.01
C TYR A 152 19.86 0.42 -2.61
N ASP A 153 20.01 -0.54 -3.51
CA ASP A 153 21.20 -0.78 -4.34
C ASP A 153 21.49 0.35 -5.34
N ARG A 154 20.52 1.25 -5.55
CA ARG A 154 20.66 2.35 -6.52
C ARG A 154 21.40 3.55 -5.93
N LYS A 155 21.97 4.34 -6.86
CA LYS A 155 22.61 5.61 -6.52
C LYS A 155 21.61 6.55 -5.81
N ASP A 156 22.12 7.32 -4.86
CA ASP A 156 21.38 8.33 -4.06
C ASP A 156 20.43 7.76 -2.98
N SER A 157 20.47 6.45 -2.70
CA SER A 157 19.69 5.84 -1.62
C SER A 157 20.00 6.45 -0.25
N ASP A 158 21.28 6.69 0.04
CA ASP A 158 21.71 7.33 1.29
C ASP A 158 21.19 8.78 1.41
N LYS A 159 21.10 9.49 0.29
CA LYS A 159 20.54 10.85 0.27
C LYS A 159 19.06 10.83 0.61
N MET A 160 18.30 9.88 0.04
CA MET A 160 16.89 9.71 0.35
C MET A 160 16.69 9.36 1.83
N TYR A 161 17.49 8.44 2.36
CA TYR A 161 17.45 8.08 3.77
C TYR A 161 17.71 9.29 4.69
N LEU A 162 18.77 10.05 4.42
CA LEU A 162 19.09 11.25 5.20
C LEU A 162 18.00 12.32 5.08
N PHE A 163 17.45 12.49 3.90
CA PHE A 163 16.33 13.41 3.68
C PHE A 163 15.12 13.04 4.53
N LEU A 164 14.67 11.76 4.49
CA LEU A 164 13.57 11.27 5.32
C LEU A 164 13.86 11.44 6.81
N LYS A 165 15.05 11.06 7.24
CA LYS A 165 15.46 11.20 8.65
C LYS A 165 15.40 12.65 9.13
N ASN A 166 15.87 13.59 8.30
CA ASN A 166 15.79 15.01 8.63
C ASN A 166 14.33 15.50 8.70
N MET A 167 13.48 15.09 7.75
CA MET A 167 12.07 15.45 7.76
C MET A 167 11.35 14.90 8.99
N LEU A 168 11.57 13.65 9.33
CA LEU A 168 10.97 13.03 10.52
C LEU A 168 11.46 13.69 11.81
N SER A 169 12.68 14.19 11.84
CA SER A 169 13.21 14.92 13.03
C SER A 169 12.49 16.24 13.30
N MET A 170 11.76 16.78 12.33
CA MET A 170 10.95 18.00 12.47
C MET A 170 9.53 17.72 13.00
N ILE A 171 9.11 16.45 13.01
CA ILE A 171 7.82 16.04 13.59
C ILE A 171 7.91 16.12 15.11
N ASP A 172 6.79 16.43 15.76
CA ASP A 172 6.69 16.49 17.22
C ASP A 172 7.20 15.16 17.85
N LYS A 173 8.21 15.26 18.70
CA LYS A 173 8.83 14.13 19.39
C LYS A 173 7.90 13.29 20.28
N ASN A 174 6.73 13.81 20.57
CA ASN A 174 5.68 13.11 21.33
C ASN A 174 4.81 12.21 20.44
N LYS A 175 4.99 12.25 19.11
CA LYS A 175 4.28 11.40 18.16
C LYS A 175 5.10 10.14 17.83
N TRP A 176 4.44 9.13 17.30
CA TRP A 176 5.07 7.94 16.74
C TRP A 176 6.13 8.33 15.70
N MET A 177 7.33 7.82 15.83
CA MET A 177 8.42 8.01 14.87
C MET A 177 8.44 6.81 13.92
N PRO A 178 8.01 6.94 12.65
CA PRO A 178 8.02 5.85 11.70
C PRO A 178 9.44 5.33 11.44
N PRO A 179 9.70 4.02 11.51
CA PRO A 179 10.96 3.45 11.08
C PRO A 179 11.17 3.63 9.57
N ILE A 180 12.42 3.78 9.17
CA ILE A 180 12.86 3.77 7.77
C ILE A 180 13.62 2.46 7.55
N VAL A 181 13.18 1.64 6.61
CA VAL A 181 13.73 0.33 6.26
C VAL A 181 14.04 0.24 4.78
#